data_b00052b3c1358bea0124f21595270265
#
_entry.id   b00052b3c1358bea0124f21595270265
#
_cell.length_a   1.000
_cell.length_b   1.000
_cell.length_c   1.000
_cell.angle_alpha   90.00
_cell.angle_beta   90.00
_cell.angle_gamma   90.00
#
_symmetry.space_group_name_H-M   'P 1'
#
loop_
_entity.id
_entity.type
_entity.pdbx_description
1 polymer ?
#
loop_
_entity_poly.entity_id
_entity_poly.type
_entity_poly.pdbx_seq_one_letter_code
_entity_poly.pdbx_strand_id
1 'polypeptide(L)'
;SRGLVDVYKRQYQNGGAYGFRDQLQDVCAVLLTAPELARAQLLRACAHQYEEGDVQHWWHPAAEGETERGVRTRISDDLLWLPYVLCEYLEKTGDRDILEVPVSFLVSPTLAENERERYEAAETSAEKAGVLEHARRAVEQALRRGGGPHGLAKMGTGDWNDGMDLVGAAGTGESVWLTWFLALVLERFASLCSGETRARYEAEARRYASAANAAWDGEWFLRGWYDDGQTLG
;
A
#
# COMPACT_ATOMS: atom_id res chain seq x y z
N SER A 1 -14.42 -15.74 21.69
CA SER A 1 -14.45 -15.91 20.22
C SER A 1 -15.09 -14.73 19.44
N ARG A 2 -15.73 -13.74 20.10
CA ARG A 2 -16.28 -12.57 19.42
C ARG A 2 -15.21 -11.55 18.99
N GLY A 3 -14.15 -11.35 19.78
CA GLY A 3 -13.11 -10.38 19.48
C GLY A 3 -12.26 -10.69 18.23
N LEU A 4 -12.07 -11.99 17.90
CA LEU A 4 -11.33 -12.39 16.69
C LEU A 4 -12.13 -12.20 15.39
N VAL A 5 -13.45 -12.24 15.46
CA VAL A 5 -14.31 -11.97 14.31
C VAL A 5 -14.28 -10.48 13.93
N ASP A 6 -14.01 -9.59 14.89
CA ASP A 6 -13.96 -8.14 14.65
C ASP A 6 -12.66 -7.70 13.95
N VAL A 7 -11.55 -8.42 14.13
CA VAL A 7 -10.30 -8.18 13.36
C VAL A 7 -10.52 -8.41 11.85
N TYR A 8 -11.40 -9.33 11.47
CA TYR A 8 -11.79 -9.57 10.08
C TYR A 8 -12.83 -8.61 9.54
N LYS A 9 -13.54 -7.89 10.42
CA LYS A 9 -14.71 -7.10 10.07
C LYS A 9 -14.58 -5.65 10.52
N ARG A 10 -13.35 -5.12 10.58
CA ARG A 10 -13.22 -3.70 10.87
C ARG A 10 -13.89 -2.92 9.75
N GLN A 11 -15.07 -2.42 10.07
CA GLN A 11 -15.84 -1.57 9.18
C GLN A 11 -15.15 -0.21 9.11
N TYR A 12 -14.70 0.17 7.94
CA TYR A 12 -14.31 1.52 7.66
C TYR A 12 -15.56 2.39 7.70
N GLN A 13 -15.72 3.17 8.77
CA GLN A 13 -16.91 3.98 9.06
C GLN A 13 -18.20 3.17 9.29
N ASN A 14 -19.33 3.85 9.53
CA ASN A 14 -20.65 3.27 9.74
C ASN A 14 -21.27 2.64 8.48
N GLY A 15 -20.59 2.69 7.33
CA GLY A 15 -21.06 2.23 6.03
C GLY A 15 -20.81 0.76 5.70
N GLY A 16 -20.11 0.01 6.56
CA GLY A 16 -19.82 -1.41 6.32
C GLY A 16 -18.69 -1.70 5.32
N ALA A 17 -17.86 -0.70 5.00
CA ALA A 17 -16.70 -0.86 4.14
C ALA A 17 -15.50 -1.51 4.86
N TYR A 18 -14.62 -2.15 4.09
CA TYR A 18 -13.34 -2.72 4.55
C TYR A 18 -12.19 -1.90 3.99
N GLY A 19 -11.34 -1.33 4.86
CA GLY A 19 -10.14 -0.60 4.45
C GLY A 19 -8.98 -1.55 4.12
N PHE A 20 -8.28 -1.31 3.02
CA PHE A 20 -7.16 -2.13 2.59
C PHE A 20 -6.03 -2.14 3.62
N ARG A 21 -5.51 -0.95 3.96
CA ARG A 21 -4.41 -0.82 4.93
C ARG A 21 -4.84 -1.14 6.35
N ASP A 22 -6.07 -0.76 6.76
CA ASP A 22 -6.55 -0.98 8.13
C ASP A 22 -6.52 -2.47 8.48
N GLN A 23 -7.05 -3.32 7.59
CA GLN A 23 -7.05 -4.76 7.79
C GLN A 23 -5.64 -5.36 7.78
N LEU A 24 -4.74 -4.85 6.93
CA LEU A 24 -3.35 -5.29 6.90
C LEU A 24 -2.59 -4.86 8.17
N GLN A 25 -2.83 -3.66 8.68
CA GLN A 25 -2.27 -3.23 9.96
C GLN A 25 -2.79 -4.05 11.13
N ASP A 26 -4.10 -4.31 11.16
CA ASP A 26 -4.73 -5.09 12.24
C ASP A 26 -4.16 -6.50 12.35
N VAL A 27 -3.91 -7.19 11.23
CA VAL A 27 -3.37 -8.56 11.29
C VAL A 27 -1.92 -8.63 11.76
N CYS A 28 -1.18 -7.52 11.75
CA CYS A 28 0.16 -7.47 12.36
C CYS A 28 0.10 -7.80 13.86
N ALA A 29 -0.99 -7.44 14.55
CA ALA A 29 -1.15 -7.71 15.97
C ALA A 29 -1.35 -9.19 16.30
N VAL A 30 -1.74 -10.02 15.32
CA VAL A 30 -2.05 -11.44 15.53
C VAL A 30 -1.07 -12.40 14.85
N LEU A 31 0.01 -11.89 14.26
CA LEU A 31 1.01 -12.70 13.53
C LEU A 31 1.57 -13.87 14.34
N LEU A 32 1.74 -13.71 15.67
CA LEU A 32 2.27 -14.75 16.55
C LEU A 32 1.20 -15.64 17.17
N THR A 33 -0.04 -15.19 17.24
CA THR A 33 -1.12 -15.90 17.96
C THR A 33 -2.13 -16.56 17.04
N ALA A 34 -2.31 -16.03 15.84
CA ALA A 34 -3.24 -16.55 14.84
C ALA A 34 -2.74 -16.22 13.41
N PRO A 35 -1.56 -16.75 13.01
CA PRO A 35 -0.95 -16.43 11.72
C PRO A 35 -1.82 -16.82 10.51
N GLU A 36 -2.71 -17.79 10.65
CA GLU A 36 -3.69 -18.17 9.63
C GLU A 36 -4.64 -17.01 9.27
N LEU A 37 -4.94 -16.12 10.21
CA LEU A 37 -5.72 -14.92 9.96
C LEU A 37 -4.95 -13.93 9.08
N ALA A 38 -3.68 -13.72 9.40
CA ALA A 38 -2.81 -12.84 8.60
C ALA A 38 -2.62 -13.42 7.18
N ARG A 39 -2.44 -14.75 7.07
CA ARG A 39 -2.37 -15.42 5.77
C ARG A 39 -3.63 -15.19 4.93
N ALA A 40 -4.80 -15.38 5.52
CA ALA A 40 -6.07 -15.16 4.83
C ALA A 40 -6.24 -13.69 4.40
N GLN A 41 -5.81 -12.75 5.24
CA GLN A 41 -5.89 -11.31 4.92
C GLN A 41 -4.92 -10.89 3.82
N LEU A 42 -3.70 -11.44 3.78
CA LEU A 42 -2.75 -11.22 2.68
C LEU A 42 -3.33 -11.68 1.33
N LEU A 43 -3.95 -12.86 1.29
CA LEU A 43 -4.61 -13.37 0.08
C LEU A 43 -5.79 -12.49 -0.34
N ARG A 44 -6.58 -12.02 0.63
CA ARG A 44 -7.68 -11.08 0.37
C ARG A 44 -7.16 -9.75 -0.16
N ALA A 45 -6.10 -9.19 0.41
CA ALA A 45 -5.49 -7.96 -0.07
C ALA A 45 -5.00 -8.10 -1.53
N CYS A 46 -4.38 -9.22 -1.88
CA CYS A 46 -4.01 -9.51 -3.26
C CYS A 46 -5.22 -9.49 -4.21
N ALA A 47 -6.37 -10.02 -3.78
CA ALA A 47 -7.60 -10.03 -4.60
C ALA A 47 -8.22 -8.63 -4.80
N HIS A 48 -7.79 -7.62 -4.03
CA HIS A 48 -8.19 -6.21 -4.16
C HIS A 48 -7.11 -5.32 -4.80
N GLN A 49 -6.15 -5.94 -5.48
CA GLN A 49 -5.10 -5.25 -6.24
C GLN A 49 -5.40 -5.27 -7.74
N TYR A 50 -5.21 -4.12 -8.41
CA TYR A 50 -5.30 -4.00 -9.87
C TYR A 50 -4.03 -4.52 -10.56
N GLU A 51 -4.16 -4.90 -11.84
CA GLU A 51 -3.03 -5.41 -12.65
C GLU A 51 -1.84 -4.43 -12.68
N GLU A 52 -2.09 -3.13 -12.59
CA GLU A 52 -1.06 -2.10 -12.57
C GLU A 52 -0.28 -2.03 -11.25
N GLY A 53 -0.81 -2.64 -10.18
CA GLY A 53 -0.16 -2.72 -8.87
C GLY A 53 -0.71 -1.76 -7.82
N ASP A 54 -1.59 -0.83 -8.17
CA ASP A 54 -2.38 -0.06 -7.20
C ASP A 54 -3.52 -0.92 -6.63
N VAL A 55 -4.22 -0.42 -5.62
CA VAL A 55 -5.17 -1.20 -4.84
C VAL A 55 -6.47 -0.43 -4.63
N GLN A 56 -7.52 -1.14 -4.25
CA GLN A 56 -8.71 -0.48 -3.70
C GLN A 56 -8.38 0.06 -2.30
N HIS A 57 -8.64 1.32 -2.07
CA HIS A 57 -8.46 1.95 -0.75
C HIS A 57 -9.40 1.33 0.29
N TRP A 58 -10.66 1.15 -0.10
CA TRP A 58 -11.67 0.40 0.66
C TRP A 58 -12.73 -0.17 -0.28
N TRP A 59 -13.48 -1.16 0.20
CA TRP A 59 -14.56 -1.79 -0.56
C TRP A 59 -15.73 -2.21 0.32
N HIS A 60 -16.90 -2.32 -0.30
CA HIS A 60 -18.06 -2.95 0.29
C HIS A 60 -18.15 -4.39 -0.21
N PRO A 61 -18.26 -5.38 0.71
CA PRO A 61 -18.52 -6.75 0.30
C PRO A 61 -19.86 -6.83 -0.45
N ALA A 62 -19.91 -7.70 -1.45
CA ALA A 62 -21.13 -7.94 -2.17
C ALA A 62 -22.22 -8.50 -1.23
N ALA A 63 -23.41 -7.94 -1.27
CA ALA A 63 -24.60 -8.60 -0.75
C ALA A 63 -25.00 -9.75 -1.68
N GLU A 64 -25.91 -10.64 -1.22
CA GLU A 64 -26.38 -11.75 -2.04
C GLU A 64 -26.97 -11.26 -3.36
N GLY A 65 -26.38 -11.67 -4.48
CA GLY A 65 -26.80 -11.27 -5.83
C GLY A 65 -26.27 -9.91 -6.32
N GLU A 66 -25.42 -9.25 -5.52
CA GLU A 66 -24.77 -7.99 -5.90
C GLU A 66 -23.29 -8.20 -6.27
N THR A 67 -22.71 -7.21 -6.95
CA THR A 67 -21.27 -7.17 -7.24
C THR A 67 -20.55 -6.33 -6.18
N GLU A 68 -19.42 -6.83 -5.71
CA GLU A 68 -18.55 -6.08 -4.82
C GLU A 68 -18.10 -4.75 -5.47
N ARG A 69 -18.05 -3.69 -4.70
CA ARG A 69 -17.65 -2.36 -5.15
C ARG A 69 -16.62 -1.77 -4.23
N GLY A 70 -15.60 -1.13 -4.80
CA GLY A 70 -14.54 -0.50 -4.04
C GLY A 70 -14.09 0.82 -4.66
N VAL A 71 -13.26 1.53 -3.94
CA VAL A 71 -12.71 2.82 -4.37
C VAL A 71 -11.28 2.65 -4.84
N ARG A 72 -11.03 2.98 -6.10
CA ARG A 72 -9.68 3.18 -6.64
C ARG A 72 -9.26 4.62 -6.38
N THR A 73 -8.09 4.85 -5.76
CA THR A 73 -7.61 6.19 -5.39
C THR A 73 -6.17 6.44 -5.82
N ARG A 74 -5.68 7.68 -5.59
CA ARG A 74 -4.26 8.05 -5.70
C ARG A 74 -3.59 8.15 -4.33
N ILE A 75 -4.21 7.62 -3.26
CA ILE A 75 -3.58 7.49 -1.95
C ILE A 75 -2.28 6.70 -2.10
N SER A 76 -1.24 7.19 -1.46
CA SER A 76 0.12 6.79 -1.84
C SER A 76 0.71 5.67 -1.00
N ASP A 77 0.18 5.40 0.19
CA ASP A 77 0.71 4.38 1.10
C ASP A 77 -0.01 3.03 1.03
N ASP A 78 -1.29 2.99 0.65
CA ASP A 78 -2.12 1.78 0.70
C ASP A 78 -1.41 0.55 0.14
N LEU A 79 -0.90 0.68 -1.09
CA LEU A 79 -0.25 -0.43 -1.80
C LEU A 79 1.01 -0.95 -1.09
N LEU A 80 1.68 -0.12 -0.29
CA LEU A 80 2.91 -0.49 0.43
C LEU A 80 2.65 -1.38 1.64
N TRP A 81 1.43 -1.40 2.16
CA TRP A 81 1.09 -2.25 3.29
C TRP A 81 1.12 -3.74 2.93
N LEU A 82 0.80 -4.11 1.68
CA LEU A 82 0.89 -5.50 1.23
C LEU A 82 2.32 -6.07 1.33
N PRO A 83 3.34 -5.48 0.67
CA PRO A 83 4.71 -5.98 0.80
C PRO A 83 5.28 -5.85 2.22
N TYR A 84 4.88 -4.82 2.99
CA TYR A 84 5.28 -4.66 4.38
C TYR A 84 4.80 -5.83 5.25
N VAL A 85 3.49 -6.10 5.24
CA VAL A 85 2.88 -7.16 6.05
C VAL A 85 3.31 -8.54 5.59
N LEU A 86 3.54 -8.74 4.28
CA LEU A 86 4.11 -9.97 3.76
C LEU A 86 5.49 -10.25 4.36
N CYS A 87 6.37 -9.24 4.43
CA CYS A 87 7.69 -9.39 5.07
C CYS A 87 7.56 -9.72 6.56
N GLU A 88 6.69 -9.03 7.30
CA GLU A 88 6.40 -9.32 8.71
C GLU A 88 5.90 -10.75 8.90
N TYR A 89 4.95 -11.17 8.07
CA TYR A 89 4.38 -12.53 8.11
C TYR A 89 5.45 -13.60 7.90
N LEU A 90 6.27 -13.46 6.86
CA LEU A 90 7.32 -14.42 6.53
C LEU A 90 8.39 -14.48 7.63
N GLU A 91 8.76 -13.34 8.23
CA GLU A 91 9.71 -13.29 9.32
C GLU A 91 9.23 -14.04 10.56
N LYS A 92 7.94 -13.91 10.90
CA LYS A 92 7.36 -14.50 12.11
C LYS A 92 6.95 -15.97 11.94
N THR A 93 6.53 -16.36 10.74
CA THR A 93 5.95 -17.70 10.50
C THR A 93 6.88 -18.65 9.74
N GLY A 94 7.76 -18.13 8.90
CA GLY A 94 8.56 -18.91 7.97
C GLY A 94 7.74 -19.55 6.82
N ASP A 95 6.43 -19.27 6.71
CA ASP A 95 5.54 -19.83 5.67
C ASP A 95 5.84 -19.22 4.30
N ARG A 96 6.80 -19.79 3.60
CA ARG A 96 7.16 -19.35 2.24
C ARG A 96 6.21 -19.86 1.16
N ASP A 97 5.38 -20.83 1.45
CA ASP A 97 4.44 -21.39 0.47
C ASP A 97 3.39 -20.36 0.04
N ILE A 98 3.09 -19.38 0.90
CA ILE A 98 2.20 -18.27 0.56
C ILE A 98 2.67 -17.51 -0.69
N LEU A 99 3.98 -17.41 -0.93
CA LEU A 99 4.55 -16.62 -2.02
C LEU A 99 4.05 -17.05 -3.40
N GLU A 100 3.78 -18.34 -3.56
CA GLU A 100 3.37 -18.95 -4.82
C GLU A 100 1.85 -19.17 -4.93
N VAL A 101 1.07 -18.81 -3.89
CA VAL A 101 -0.40 -18.98 -3.93
C VAL A 101 -0.97 -18.04 -5.00
N PRO A 102 -1.62 -18.58 -6.05
CA PRO A 102 -2.13 -17.76 -7.14
C PRO A 102 -3.40 -17.02 -6.73
N VAL A 103 -3.40 -15.71 -6.91
CA VAL A 103 -4.57 -14.85 -6.71
C VAL A 103 -4.82 -14.05 -7.98
N SER A 104 -6.10 -13.84 -8.33
CA SER A 104 -6.49 -12.98 -9.47
C SER A 104 -6.33 -11.51 -9.09
N PHE A 105 -5.95 -10.69 -10.09
CA PHE A 105 -6.02 -9.24 -9.98
C PHE A 105 -7.43 -8.70 -10.22
N LEU A 106 -7.62 -7.42 -9.98
CA LEU A 106 -8.73 -6.64 -10.48
C LEU A 106 -8.35 -5.95 -11.79
N VAL A 107 -9.34 -5.72 -12.64
CA VAL A 107 -9.17 -4.96 -13.87
C VAL A 107 -10.25 -3.90 -13.97
N SER A 108 -9.84 -2.67 -14.23
CA SER A 108 -10.69 -1.53 -14.61
C SER A 108 -9.82 -0.47 -15.28
N PRO A 109 -10.40 0.49 -16.03
CA PRO A 109 -9.62 1.60 -16.56
C PRO A 109 -8.87 2.34 -15.46
N THR A 110 -7.61 2.72 -15.72
CA THR A 110 -6.82 3.56 -14.80
C THR A 110 -7.51 4.90 -14.55
N LEU A 111 -7.24 5.53 -13.40
CA LEU A 111 -7.77 6.86 -13.12
C LEU A 111 -7.25 7.88 -14.14
N ALA A 112 -8.15 8.66 -14.71
CA ALA A 112 -7.78 9.77 -15.60
C ALA A 112 -6.93 10.82 -14.85
N GLU A 113 -6.18 11.66 -15.58
CA GLU A 113 -5.23 12.61 -14.99
C GLU A 113 -5.87 13.53 -13.95
N ASN A 114 -7.10 14.00 -14.22
CA ASN A 114 -7.90 14.85 -13.34
C ASN A 114 -8.81 14.09 -12.36
N GLU A 115 -8.77 12.75 -12.36
CA GLU A 115 -9.59 11.90 -11.50
C GLU A 115 -8.79 11.54 -10.24
N ARG A 116 -9.32 11.90 -9.09
CA ARG A 116 -8.68 11.64 -7.78
C ARG A 116 -9.02 10.25 -7.25
N GLU A 117 -10.28 9.83 -7.46
CA GLU A 117 -10.82 8.56 -6.99
C GLU A 117 -12.01 8.12 -7.85
N ARG A 118 -12.33 6.83 -7.82
CA ARG A 118 -13.51 6.25 -8.46
C ARG A 118 -14.08 5.12 -7.64
N TYR A 119 -15.36 5.20 -7.29
CA TYR A 119 -16.11 4.11 -6.69
C TYR A 119 -16.76 3.26 -7.77
N GLU A 120 -16.30 2.02 -7.92
CA GLU A 120 -16.66 1.16 -9.04
C GLU A 120 -16.81 -0.30 -8.63
N ALA A 121 -17.48 -1.09 -9.49
CA ALA A 121 -17.41 -2.53 -9.49
C ALA A 121 -16.30 -2.94 -10.47
N ALA A 122 -15.10 -3.21 -9.96
CA ALA A 122 -14.01 -3.73 -10.78
C ALA A 122 -14.27 -5.19 -11.16
N GLU A 123 -13.84 -5.58 -12.36
CA GLU A 123 -13.93 -6.97 -12.79
C GLU A 123 -12.72 -7.77 -12.25
N THR A 124 -12.95 -9.07 -12.00
CA THR A 124 -11.85 -9.98 -11.68
C THR A 124 -11.10 -10.32 -12.97
N SER A 125 -9.81 -10.05 -13.00
CA SER A 125 -8.94 -10.38 -14.13
C SER A 125 -8.80 -11.88 -14.32
N ALA A 126 -8.58 -12.29 -15.57
CA ALA A 126 -8.14 -13.65 -15.91
C ALA A 126 -6.67 -13.89 -15.51
N GLU A 127 -5.87 -12.81 -15.36
CA GLU A 127 -4.49 -12.88 -14.89
C GLU A 127 -4.45 -13.24 -13.41
N LYS A 128 -3.59 -14.22 -13.07
CA LYS A 128 -3.29 -14.63 -11.70
C LYS A 128 -1.80 -14.65 -11.49
N ALA A 129 -1.38 -14.28 -10.30
CA ALA A 129 0.02 -14.37 -9.90
C ALA A 129 0.16 -14.80 -8.44
N GLY A 130 1.35 -15.26 -8.07
CA GLY A 130 1.68 -15.52 -6.67
C GLY A 130 1.72 -14.23 -5.83
N VAL A 131 1.55 -14.36 -4.53
CA VAL A 131 1.56 -13.22 -3.59
C VAL A 131 2.85 -12.41 -3.70
N LEU A 132 4.00 -13.05 -4.00
CA LEU A 132 5.26 -12.35 -4.22
C LEU A 132 5.16 -11.37 -5.40
N GLU A 133 4.53 -11.77 -6.50
CA GLU A 133 4.35 -10.91 -7.67
C GLU A 133 3.37 -9.77 -7.38
N HIS A 134 2.29 -10.01 -6.63
CA HIS A 134 1.40 -8.95 -6.15
C HIS A 134 2.17 -7.89 -5.35
N ALA A 135 2.96 -8.32 -4.38
CA ALA A 135 3.80 -7.41 -3.58
C ALA A 135 4.83 -6.68 -4.44
N ARG A 136 5.45 -7.36 -5.42
CA ARG A 136 6.38 -6.74 -6.37
C ARG A 136 5.70 -5.65 -7.20
N ARG A 137 4.49 -5.90 -7.74
CA ARG A 137 3.73 -4.89 -8.50
C ARG A 137 3.38 -3.67 -7.66
N ALA A 138 3.05 -3.87 -6.38
CA ALA A 138 2.82 -2.76 -5.44
C ALA A 138 4.08 -1.88 -5.29
N VAL A 139 5.24 -2.50 -5.04
CA VAL A 139 6.53 -1.79 -4.94
C VAL A 139 6.86 -1.06 -6.24
N GLU A 140 6.72 -1.72 -7.39
CA GLU A 140 6.99 -1.10 -8.70
C GLU A 140 6.04 0.06 -8.98
N GLN A 141 4.79 -0.04 -8.59
CA GLN A 141 3.82 1.05 -8.74
C GLN A 141 4.19 2.26 -7.87
N ALA A 142 4.63 2.01 -6.63
CA ALA A 142 5.12 3.08 -5.76
C ALA A 142 6.36 3.78 -6.37
N LEU A 143 7.31 3.01 -6.90
CA LEU A 143 8.50 3.55 -7.57
C LEU A 143 8.16 4.31 -8.85
N ARG A 144 7.18 3.86 -9.64
CA ARG A 144 6.70 4.57 -10.84
C ARG A 144 6.09 5.94 -10.54
N ARG A 145 5.47 6.12 -9.37
CA ARG A 145 4.98 7.45 -8.92
C ARG A 145 6.12 8.45 -8.75
N GLY A 146 7.34 7.95 -8.49
CA GLY A 146 8.57 8.73 -8.44
C GLY A 146 8.68 9.64 -7.23
N GLY A 147 9.71 10.48 -7.25
CA GLY A 147 9.93 11.51 -6.24
C GLY A 147 9.49 12.89 -6.73
N GLY A 148 9.28 13.79 -5.77
CA GLY A 148 9.08 15.22 -6.01
C GLY A 148 10.41 16.00 -6.07
N PRO A 149 10.36 17.34 -5.98
CA PRO A 149 11.52 18.21 -6.11
C PRO A 149 12.65 17.96 -5.09
N HIS A 150 12.32 17.48 -3.89
CA HIS A 150 13.30 17.17 -2.84
C HIS A 150 13.74 15.69 -2.86
N GLY A 151 13.26 14.90 -3.85
CA GLY A 151 13.56 13.48 -3.98
C GLY A 151 12.75 12.57 -3.05
N LEU A 152 11.78 13.14 -2.34
CA LEU A 152 10.86 12.42 -1.45
C LEU A 152 9.72 11.80 -2.23
N ALA A 153 9.07 10.79 -1.65
CA ALA A 153 7.90 10.17 -2.23
C ALA A 153 6.72 11.17 -2.30
N LYS A 154 6.02 11.16 -3.44
CA LYS A 154 4.89 12.07 -3.67
C LYS A 154 3.70 11.71 -2.81
N MET A 155 3.05 12.74 -2.23
CA MET A 155 1.87 12.61 -1.37
C MET A 155 0.67 11.99 -2.09
N GLY A 156 0.48 12.29 -3.38
CA GLY A 156 -0.74 11.89 -4.08
C GLY A 156 -1.98 12.61 -3.53
N THR A 157 -3.09 11.85 -3.37
CA THR A 157 -4.33 12.36 -2.75
C THR A 157 -4.37 12.12 -1.24
N GLY A 158 -3.25 11.86 -0.63
CA GLY A 158 -3.02 11.57 0.79
C GLY A 158 -2.03 10.42 0.94
N ASP A 159 -1.41 10.34 2.10
CA ASP A 159 -0.68 9.17 2.56
C ASP A 159 -1.49 8.47 3.67
N TRP A 160 -0.86 7.96 4.72
CA TRP A 160 -1.57 7.35 5.86
C TRP A 160 -2.62 8.28 6.49
N ASN A 161 -2.42 9.59 6.38
CA ASN A 161 -3.42 10.58 6.75
C ASN A 161 -4.22 11.01 5.50
N ASP A 162 -5.39 10.43 5.31
CA ASP A 162 -6.31 10.72 4.20
C ASP A 162 -6.72 12.20 4.11
N GLY A 163 -6.66 12.92 5.25
CA GLY A 163 -6.95 14.35 5.31
C GLY A 163 -5.88 15.26 4.70
N MET A 164 -4.75 14.72 4.24
CA MET A 164 -3.68 15.47 3.57
C MET A 164 -3.85 15.54 2.03
N ASP A 165 -5.07 15.48 1.57
CA ASP A 165 -5.47 15.40 0.16
C ASP A 165 -5.15 16.65 -0.67
N LEU A 166 -4.88 17.78 -0.01
CA LEU A 166 -4.51 19.05 -0.67
C LEU A 166 -2.99 19.29 -0.74
N VAL A 167 -2.17 18.49 -0.06
CA VAL A 167 -0.72 18.66 -0.02
C VAL A 167 -0.09 18.39 -1.39
N GLY A 168 -0.53 17.31 -2.05
CA GLY A 168 -0.03 16.88 -3.35
C GLY A 168 -1.09 16.86 -4.45
N ALA A 169 -2.10 17.75 -4.38
CA ALA A 169 -3.23 17.75 -5.30
C ALA A 169 -2.83 18.04 -6.76
N ALA A 170 -1.78 18.82 -6.99
CA ALA A 170 -1.21 19.08 -8.33
C ALA A 170 -0.13 18.06 -8.74
N GLY A 171 0.20 17.09 -7.88
CA GLY A 171 1.03 15.93 -8.21
C GLY A 171 2.52 16.10 -7.96
N THR A 172 2.96 17.16 -7.27
CA THR A 172 4.36 17.41 -6.90
C THR A 172 4.61 17.40 -5.40
N GLY A 173 3.57 17.60 -4.57
CA GLY A 173 3.68 17.60 -3.11
C GLY A 173 4.24 16.30 -2.56
N GLU A 174 5.03 16.39 -1.49
CA GLU A 174 5.87 15.32 -0.97
C GLU A 174 5.57 14.98 0.48
N SER A 175 5.76 13.72 0.84
CA SER A 175 5.59 13.20 2.20
C SER A 175 6.89 12.62 2.75
N VAL A 176 7.39 13.17 3.84
CA VAL A 176 8.56 12.62 4.56
C VAL A 176 8.20 11.28 5.21
N TRP A 177 7.02 11.18 5.82
CA TRP A 177 6.55 9.95 6.44
C TRP A 177 6.48 8.79 5.43
N LEU A 178 5.82 9.03 4.27
CA LEU A 178 5.72 8.05 3.20
C LEU A 178 7.10 7.64 2.68
N THR A 179 8.02 8.60 2.60
CA THR A 179 9.39 8.35 2.13
C THR A 179 10.12 7.39 3.06
N TRP A 180 9.99 7.57 4.38
CA TRP A 180 10.52 6.62 5.37
C TRP A 180 9.87 5.25 5.24
N PHE A 181 8.55 5.21 5.07
CA PHE A 181 7.83 3.95 4.93
C PHE A 181 8.23 3.21 3.65
N LEU A 182 8.33 3.92 2.52
CA LEU A 182 8.81 3.34 1.25
C LEU A 182 10.24 2.81 1.38
N ALA A 183 11.15 3.57 2.01
CA ALA A 183 12.52 3.14 2.23
C ALA A 183 12.58 1.84 3.07
N LEU A 184 11.80 1.76 4.15
CA LEU A 184 11.68 0.55 4.98
C LEU A 184 11.14 -0.64 4.20
N VAL A 185 10.08 -0.44 3.42
CA VAL A 185 9.47 -1.51 2.60
C VAL A 185 10.46 -2.02 1.58
N LEU A 186 11.16 -1.13 0.87
CA LEU A 186 12.16 -1.49 -0.13
C LEU A 186 13.32 -2.29 0.48
N GLU A 187 13.85 -1.85 1.63
CA GLU A 187 14.93 -2.55 2.33
C GLU A 187 14.52 -3.98 2.69
N ARG A 188 13.33 -4.15 3.29
CA ARG A 188 12.85 -5.47 3.72
C ARG A 188 12.48 -6.36 2.54
N PHE A 189 11.75 -5.82 1.57
CA PHE A 189 11.29 -6.56 0.40
C PHE A 189 12.43 -6.98 -0.53
N ALA A 190 13.54 -6.23 -0.58
CA ALA A 190 14.74 -6.59 -1.31
C ALA A 190 15.27 -7.98 -0.90
N SER A 191 15.07 -8.40 0.36
CA SER A 191 15.49 -9.72 0.86
C SER A 191 14.75 -10.88 0.20
N LEU A 192 13.56 -10.64 -0.36
CA LEU A 192 12.75 -11.62 -1.09
C LEU A 192 13.10 -11.66 -2.59
N CYS A 193 13.94 -10.75 -3.05
CA CYS A 193 14.37 -10.62 -4.43
C CYS A 193 15.82 -11.13 -4.62
N SER A 194 16.23 -11.26 -5.87
CA SER A 194 17.59 -11.67 -6.25
C SER A 194 18.16 -10.82 -7.38
N GLY A 195 19.46 -10.93 -7.61
CA GLY A 195 20.15 -10.31 -8.73
C GLY A 195 19.97 -8.79 -8.80
N GLU A 196 19.73 -8.28 -10.00
CA GLU A 196 19.58 -6.84 -10.28
C GLU A 196 18.38 -6.21 -9.55
N THR A 197 17.27 -6.92 -9.41
CA THR A 197 16.07 -6.42 -8.73
C THR A 197 16.37 -6.12 -7.26
N ARG A 198 17.07 -7.03 -6.58
CA ARG A 198 17.51 -6.82 -5.20
C ARG A 198 18.41 -5.59 -5.08
N ALA A 199 19.45 -5.54 -5.92
CA ALA A 199 20.41 -4.43 -5.88
C ALA A 199 19.72 -3.07 -6.15
N ARG A 200 18.76 -3.03 -7.06
CA ARG A 200 17.95 -1.84 -7.36
C ARG A 200 17.12 -1.41 -6.16
N TYR A 201 16.39 -2.32 -5.52
CA TYR A 201 15.56 -1.98 -4.36
C TYR A 201 16.39 -1.49 -3.17
N GLU A 202 17.54 -2.13 -2.92
CA GLU A 202 18.49 -1.65 -1.90
C GLU A 202 19.05 -0.26 -2.22
N ALA A 203 19.31 0.05 -3.48
CA ALA A 203 19.77 1.37 -3.90
C ALA A 203 18.67 2.44 -3.73
N GLU A 204 17.43 2.12 -4.14
CA GLU A 204 16.28 3.02 -3.97
C GLU A 204 15.95 3.23 -2.49
N ALA A 205 16.04 2.20 -1.64
CA ALA A 205 15.87 2.32 -0.19
C ALA A 205 16.86 3.35 0.40
N ARG A 206 18.14 3.24 0.04
CA ARG A 206 19.17 4.20 0.48
C ARG A 206 18.91 5.61 -0.04
N ARG A 207 18.48 5.75 -1.28
CA ARG A 207 18.16 7.05 -1.90
C ARG A 207 17.02 7.74 -1.17
N TYR A 208 15.90 7.03 -0.91
CA TYR A 208 14.75 7.58 -0.20
C TYR A 208 15.08 7.87 1.27
N ALA A 209 15.80 6.99 1.95
CA ALA A 209 16.26 7.23 3.33
C ALA A 209 17.16 8.48 3.41
N SER A 210 18.05 8.69 2.44
CA SER A 210 18.89 9.89 2.38
C SER A 210 18.06 11.15 2.17
N ALA A 211 17.07 11.12 1.26
CA ALA A 211 16.18 12.24 1.02
C ALA A 211 15.33 12.58 2.27
N ALA A 212 14.80 11.56 2.95
CA ALA A 212 14.03 11.77 4.17
C ALA A 212 14.88 12.32 5.33
N ASN A 213 16.13 11.88 5.45
CA ASN A 213 17.07 12.45 6.44
C ASN A 213 17.37 13.93 6.19
N ALA A 214 17.41 14.36 4.93
CA ALA A 214 17.62 15.76 4.58
C ALA A 214 16.43 16.67 4.96
N ALA A 215 15.29 16.11 5.32
CA ALA A 215 14.11 16.84 5.80
C ALA A 215 14.19 17.21 7.31
N TRP A 216 15.31 16.95 7.97
CA TRP A 216 15.58 17.39 9.34
C TRP A 216 15.85 18.90 9.36
N ASP A 217 15.07 19.69 10.12
CA ASP A 217 15.21 21.14 10.18
C ASP A 217 16.13 21.68 11.29
N GLY A 218 16.62 20.76 12.14
CA GLY A 218 17.46 21.07 13.30
C GLY A 218 16.79 20.72 14.63
N GLU A 219 15.47 20.57 14.66
CA GLU A 219 14.68 20.22 15.85
C GLU A 219 13.81 18.96 15.61
N TRP A 220 13.18 18.85 14.43
CA TRP A 220 12.34 17.70 14.04
C TRP A 220 12.42 17.45 12.53
N PHE A 221 11.77 16.39 12.07
CA PHE A 221 11.56 16.15 10.66
C PHE A 221 10.33 16.90 10.18
N LEU A 222 10.46 17.65 9.08
CA LEU A 222 9.31 18.20 8.39
C LEU A 222 8.33 17.08 8.01
N ARG A 223 7.03 17.39 7.98
CA ARG A 223 6.01 16.43 7.56
C ARG A 223 5.98 16.25 6.04
N GLY A 224 6.30 17.30 5.29
CA GLY A 224 6.33 17.28 3.84
C GLY A 224 6.43 18.66 3.19
N TRP A 225 6.13 18.70 1.91
CA TRP A 225 6.05 19.93 1.11
C TRP A 225 4.75 19.94 0.31
N TYR A 226 4.12 21.11 0.25
CA TYR A 226 3.01 21.37 -0.66
C TYR A 226 3.48 21.43 -2.11
N ASP A 227 2.52 21.36 -3.06
CA ASP A 227 2.78 21.47 -4.50
C ASP A 227 3.47 22.81 -4.89
N ASP A 228 3.28 23.88 -4.11
CA ASP A 228 3.88 25.20 -4.31
C ASP A 228 5.26 25.37 -3.65
N GLY A 229 5.77 24.31 -3.04
CA GLY A 229 7.07 24.29 -2.37
C GLY A 229 7.08 24.83 -0.93
N GLN A 230 5.92 25.19 -0.36
CA GLN A 230 5.84 25.53 1.06
C GLN A 230 6.03 24.27 1.92
N THR A 231 6.71 24.43 3.05
CA THR A 231 6.92 23.37 4.02
C THR A 231 5.65 23.06 4.82
N LEU A 232 5.46 21.81 5.19
CA LEU A 232 4.44 21.31 6.07
C LEU A 232 5.12 20.70 7.32
N GLY A 233 4.77 21.24 8.52
CA GLY A 233 5.31 20.80 9.82
C GLY A 233 6.40 21.69 10.36
#